data_b71574d9417795eabc3fdb39b5e5d201
#
_entry.id   b71574d9417795eabc3fdb39b5e5d201
#
_cell.length_a   1.000
_cell.length_b   1.000
_cell.length_c   1.000
_cell.angle_alpha   90.00
_cell.angle_beta   90.00
_cell.angle_gamma   90.00
#
_symmetry.space_group_name_H-M   'P 1'
#
loop_
_entity.id
_entity.type
_entity.pdbx_description
1 polymer ?
#
loop_
_entity_poly.entity_id
_entity_poly.type
_entity_poly.pdbx_seq_one_letter_code
_entity_poly.pdbx_strand_id
1 'polypeptide(L)'
;MTRSELLNASVEIIRNVLRGGLPAGAPVYLFGSRSRVDFRWNSDFDFWVDADVPRDKILAIEEQLEESIVPFEVDLVCTRQLQGEFGKRVKQEAKRWM
;
A
#
# COMPACT_ATOMS: atom_id res chain seq x y z
N MET A 1 -17.61 6.64 14.98
CA MET A 1 -16.53 7.08 14.07
C MET A 1 -17.10 7.32 12.68
N THR A 2 -16.84 8.47 12.10
CA THR A 2 -17.24 8.77 10.72
C THR A 2 -16.32 8.05 9.73
N ARG A 3 -16.75 8.02 8.45
CA ARG A 3 -15.89 7.46 7.39
C ARG A 3 -14.58 8.21 7.26
N SER A 4 -14.60 9.54 7.38
CA SER A 4 -13.38 10.35 7.33
C SER A 4 -12.45 10.05 8.50
N GLU A 5 -12.98 9.93 9.69
CA GLU A 5 -12.19 9.57 10.86
C GLU A 5 -11.58 8.17 10.73
N LEU A 6 -12.37 7.21 10.26
CA LEU A 6 -11.89 5.85 10.06
C LEU A 6 -10.81 5.79 8.97
N LEU A 7 -10.98 6.54 7.90
CA LEU A 7 -9.98 6.62 6.83
C LEU A 7 -8.68 7.22 7.35
N ASN A 8 -8.76 8.33 8.10
CA ASN A 8 -7.57 8.98 8.66
C ASN A 8 -6.83 8.06 9.64
N ALA A 9 -7.58 7.38 10.52
CA ALA A 9 -7.00 6.41 11.43
C ALA A 9 -6.34 5.26 10.67
N SER A 10 -6.99 4.75 9.63
CA SER A 10 -6.46 3.66 8.79
C SER A 10 -5.16 4.07 8.10
N VAL A 11 -5.12 5.27 7.53
CA VAL A 11 -3.91 5.79 6.87
C VAL A 11 -2.73 5.85 7.86
N GLU A 12 -2.97 6.31 9.09
CA GLU A 12 -1.92 6.37 10.10
C GLU A 12 -1.44 4.97 10.50
N ILE A 13 -2.36 4.03 10.67
CA ILE A 13 -2.00 2.64 10.99
C ILE A 13 -1.17 2.04 9.86
N ILE A 14 -1.63 2.18 8.61
CA ILE A 14 -0.89 1.69 7.44
C ILE A 14 0.51 2.27 7.41
N ARG A 15 0.63 3.59 7.57
CA ARG A 15 1.92 4.27 7.56
C ARG A 15 2.86 3.73 8.62
N ASN A 16 2.37 3.58 9.85
CA ASN A 16 3.18 3.09 10.96
C ASN A 16 3.62 1.64 10.75
N VAL A 17 2.72 0.78 10.25
CA VAL A 17 3.05 -0.61 9.97
C VAL A 17 4.09 -0.71 8.85
N LEU A 18 3.95 0.08 7.79
CA LEU A 18 4.92 0.10 6.70
C LEU A 18 6.29 0.58 7.18
N ARG A 19 6.33 1.65 7.97
CA ARG A 19 7.60 2.16 8.52
C ARG A 19 8.29 1.13 9.41
N GLY A 20 7.53 0.39 10.20
CA GLY A 20 8.09 -0.63 11.09
C GLY A 20 8.54 -1.90 10.39
N GLY A 21 7.94 -2.23 9.25
CA GLY A 21 8.17 -3.49 8.55
C GLY A 21 9.07 -3.38 7.32
N LEU A 22 9.17 -2.21 6.70
CA LEU A 22 9.95 -2.01 5.48
C LEU A 22 11.36 -1.49 5.79
N PRO A 23 12.33 -1.68 4.86
CA PRO A 23 13.65 -1.09 5.01
C PRO A 23 13.55 0.42 5.18
N ALA A 24 14.41 0.99 6.02
CA ALA A 24 14.43 2.43 6.27
C ALA A 24 14.65 3.19 4.97
N GLY A 25 13.82 4.20 4.73
CA GLY A 25 13.91 5.04 3.55
C GLY A 25 13.39 4.44 2.25
N ALA A 26 12.81 3.24 2.29
CA ALA A 26 12.25 2.62 1.09
C ALA A 26 11.08 3.47 0.56
N PRO A 27 11.13 3.91 -0.72
CA PRO A 27 10.02 4.66 -1.30
C PRO A 27 8.78 3.78 -1.44
N VAL A 28 7.62 4.33 -1.11
CA VAL A 28 6.34 3.67 -1.27
C VAL A 28 5.44 4.52 -2.15
N TYR A 29 4.84 3.89 -3.15
CA TYR A 29 3.94 4.54 -4.10
C TYR A 29 2.57 3.91 -4.03
N LEU A 30 1.53 4.74 -4.14
CA LEU A 30 0.16 4.29 -4.27
C LEU A 30 -0.17 4.14 -5.74
N PHE A 31 -0.76 3.02 -6.13
CA PHE A 31 -1.24 2.81 -7.49
C PHE A 31 -2.64 2.17 -7.45
N GLY A 32 -3.19 1.83 -8.60
CA GLY A 32 -4.51 1.23 -8.68
C GLY A 32 -5.62 2.26 -8.46
N SER A 33 -6.80 1.79 -8.05
CA SER A 33 -8.00 2.63 -8.00
C SER A 33 -7.86 3.84 -7.08
N ARG A 34 -7.19 3.71 -5.93
CA ARG A 34 -7.02 4.84 -5.00
C ARG A 34 -6.06 5.93 -5.51
N SER A 35 -5.24 5.62 -6.50
CA SER A 35 -4.38 6.62 -7.11
C SER A 35 -5.13 7.51 -8.11
N ARG A 36 -6.36 7.14 -8.47
CA ARG A 36 -7.21 7.87 -9.41
C ARG A 36 -8.17 8.78 -8.66
N VAL A 37 -8.62 9.84 -9.34
CA VAL A 37 -9.53 10.83 -8.74
C VAL A 37 -10.93 10.30 -8.46
N ASP A 38 -11.32 9.21 -9.13
CA ASP A 38 -12.66 8.63 -9.03
C ASP A 38 -12.73 7.40 -8.12
N PHE A 39 -11.79 7.23 -7.21
CA PHE A 39 -11.79 6.09 -6.30
C PHE A 39 -13.01 6.12 -5.37
N ARG A 40 -13.42 4.94 -4.93
CA ARG A 40 -14.54 4.79 -3.98
C ARG A 40 -14.01 4.67 -2.56
N TRP A 41 -14.90 4.92 -1.59
CA TRP A 41 -14.59 4.78 -0.16
C TRP A 41 -13.92 3.44 0.17
N ASN A 42 -14.47 2.34 -0.37
CA ASN A 42 -14.02 0.98 -0.09
C ASN A 42 -12.96 0.46 -1.06
N SER A 43 -12.34 1.31 -1.85
CA SER A 43 -11.27 0.90 -2.76
C SER A 43 -10.07 0.37 -1.98
N ASP A 44 -9.43 -0.67 -2.52
CA ASP A 44 -8.23 -1.27 -1.93
C ASP A 44 -7.05 -0.29 -1.97
N PHE A 45 -6.14 -0.46 -1.03
CA PHE A 45 -4.85 0.22 -1.07
C PHE A 45 -3.84 -0.68 -1.75
N ASP A 46 -3.37 -0.27 -2.92
CA ASP A 46 -2.35 -0.98 -3.67
C ASP A 46 -1.05 -0.17 -3.61
N PHE A 47 -0.01 -0.76 -3.03
CA PHE A 47 1.28 -0.09 -2.86
C PHE A 47 2.38 -0.78 -3.63
N TRP A 48 3.23 0.02 -4.24
CA TRP A 48 4.50 -0.41 -4.81
C TRP A 48 5.61 0.06 -3.90
N VAL A 49 6.37 -0.88 -3.37
CA VAL A 49 7.55 -0.62 -2.56
C VAL A 49 8.77 -0.71 -3.47
N ASP A 50 9.45 0.41 -3.69
CA ASP A 50 10.65 0.42 -4.53
C ASP A 50 11.87 -0.02 -3.72
N ALA A 51 11.86 -1.29 -3.36
CA ALA A 51 12.94 -1.95 -2.62
C ALA A 51 12.80 -3.45 -2.81
N ASP A 52 13.87 -4.18 -2.50
CA ASP A 52 13.83 -5.64 -2.49
C ASP A 52 13.49 -6.09 -1.07
N VAL A 53 12.24 -6.53 -0.90
CA VAL A 53 11.73 -6.96 0.40
C VAL A 53 11.39 -8.45 0.32
N PRO A 54 11.90 -9.29 1.24
CA PRO A 54 11.58 -10.71 1.25
C PRO A 54 10.07 -10.94 1.37
N ARG A 55 9.59 -12.00 0.73
CA ARG A 55 8.16 -12.31 0.69
C ARG A 55 7.56 -12.52 2.09
N ASP A 56 8.32 -13.14 2.99
CA ASP A 56 7.86 -13.36 4.36
C ASP A 56 7.62 -12.02 5.10
N LYS A 57 8.43 -11.02 4.83
CA LYS A 57 8.24 -9.68 5.39
C LYS A 57 6.98 -9.00 4.83
N ILE A 58 6.75 -9.13 3.53
CA ILE A 58 5.54 -8.60 2.87
C ILE A 58 4.30 -9.25 3.48
N LEU A 59 4.30 -10.57 3.60
CA LEU A 59 3.17 -11.31 4.17
C LEU A 59 2.92 -10.93 5.63
N ALA A 60 3.97 -10.72 6.41
CA ALA A 60 3.84 -10.29 7.80
C ALA A 60 3.19 -8.92 7.91
N ILE A 61 3.56 -7.99 7.04
CA ILE A 61 2.97 -6.65 7.00
C ILE A 61 1.48 -6.73 6.63
N GLU A 62 1.16 -7.49 5.58
CA GLU A 62 -0.23 -7.65 5.13
C GLU A 62 -1.08 -8.31 6.22
N GLU A 63 -0.56 -9.32 6.90
CA GLU A 63 -1.25 -9.98 8.01
C GLU A 63 -1.48 -9.02 9.18
N GLN A 64 -0.48 -8.22 9.52
CA GLN A 64 -0.60 -7.24 10.60
C GLN A 64 -1.70 -6.22 10.30
N LEU A 65 -1.80 -5.78 9.05
CA LEU A 65 -2.85 -4.85 8.63
C LEU A 65 -4.22 -5.52 8.62
N GLU A 66 -4.30 -6.77 8.21
CA GLU A 66 -5.54 -7.54 8.22
C GLU A 66 -6.09 -7.72 9.63
N GLU A 67 -5.22 -7.89 10.62
CA GLU A 67 -5.59 -8.04 12.04
C GLU A 67 -5.90 -6.70 12.72
N SER A 68 -5.68 -5.58 12.05
CA SER A 68 -5.94 -4.25 12.59
C SER A 68 -7.38 -3.83 12.36
N ILE A 69 -7.73 -2.60 12.80
CA ILE A 69 -9.05 -2.02 12.54
C ILE A 69 -9.20 -1.50 11.11
N VAL A 70 -8.15 -1.54 10.30
CA VAL A 70 -8.19 -1.06 8.91
C VAL A 70 -9.20 -1.92 8.13
N PRO A 71 -10.29 -1.32 7.61
CA PRO A 71 -11.33 -2.08 6.93
C PRO A 71 -11.06 -2.29 5.44
N PHE A 72 -9.90 -1.84 4.95
CA PHE A 72 -9.53 -1.91 3.54
C PHE A 72 -8.52 -3.02 3.32
N GLU A 73 -8.59 -3.69 2.17
CA GLU A 73 -7.52 -4.58 1.76
C GLU A 73 -6.29 -3.76 1.39
N VAL A 74 -5.13 -4.23 1.77
CA VAL A 74 -3.85 -3.59 1.48
C VAL A 74 -2.95 -4.62 0.81
N ASP A 75 -2.58 -4.35 -0.43
CA ASP A 75 -1.69 -5.20 -1.22
C ASP A 75 -0.37 -4.50 -1.45
N LEU A 76 0.72 -5.25 -1.31
CA LEU A 76 2.07 -4.73 -1.50
C LEU A 76 2.76 -5.49 -2.63
N VAL A 77 3.33 -4.76 -3.57
CA VAL A 77 4.20 -5.34 -4.59
C VAL A 77 5.57 -4.68 -4.51
N CYS A 78 6.62 -5.47 -4.77
CA CYS A 78 7.99 -4.99 -4.83
C CYS A 78 8.41 -4.76 -6.27
N THR A 79 9.46 -4.00 -6.49
CA THR A 79 9.96 -3.67 -7.82
C THR A 79 10.24 -4.92 -8.66
N ARG A 80 10.72 -6.01 -8.06
CA ARG A 80 10.98 -7.26 -8.80
C ARG A 80 9.73 -7.87 -9.42
N GLN A 81 8.54 -7.52 -8.94
CA GLN A 81 7.28 -8.04 -9.46
C GLN A 81 6.73 -7.20 -10.62
N LEU A 82 7.36 -6.05 -10.91
CA LEU A 82 6.90 -5.13 -11.96
C LEU A 82 7.46 -5.54 -13.30
N GLN A 83 6.78 -6.46 -13.97
CA GLN A 83 7.19 -6.96 -15.28
C GLN A 83 6.02 -6.82 -16.28
N GLY A 84 6.37 -6.67 -17.56
CA GLY A 84 5.40 -6.61 -18.65
C GLY A 84 4.42 -5.45 -18.53
N GLU A 85 3.21 -5.66 -18.96
CA GLU A 85 2.15 -4.63 -18.97
C GLU A 85 1.74 -4.22 -17.56
N PHE A 86 1.75 -5.16 -16.61
CA PHE A 86 1.46 -4.86 -15.21
C PHE A 86 2.46 -3.83 -14.67
N GLY A 87 3.75 -4.06 -14.89
CA GLY A 87 4.79 -3.14 -14.44
C GLY A 87 4.65 -1.75 -15.05
N LYS A 88 4.34 -1.69 -16.33
CA LYS A 88 4.13 -0.41 -17.02
C LYS A 88 2.94 0.34 -16.43
N ARG A 89 1.83 -0.35 -16.20
CA ARG A 89 0.64 0.27 -15.62
C ARG A 89 0.89 0.79 -14.22
N VAL A 90 1.54 0.01 -13.38
CA VAL A 90 1.88 0.45 -12.02
C VAL A 90 2.71 1.72 -12.05
N LYS A 91 3.76 1.76 -12.86
CA LYS A 91 4.64 2.93 -12.96
C LYS A 91 3.92 4.16 -13.49
N GLN A 92 2.96 3.98 -14.40
CA GLN A 92 2.17 5.09 -14.93
C GLN A 92 1.19 5.65 -13.89
N GLU A 93 0.60 4.80 -13.07
CA GLU A 93 -0.39 5.20 -12.06
C GLU A 93 0.24 5.65 -10.75
N ALA A 94 1.48 5.28 -10.49
CA ALA A 94 2.11 5.45 -9.19
C ALA A 94 2.23 6.90 -8.75
N LYS A 95 1.82 7.16 -7.50
CA LYS A 95 1.99 8.44 -6.84
C LYS A 95 2.74 8.23 -5.53
N ARG A 96 3.74 9.05 -5.26
CA ARG A 96 4.52 8.94 -4.04
C ARG A 96 3.61 9.04 -2.82
N TRP A 97 3.72 8.08 -1.91
CA TRP A 97 2.89 8.04 -0.71
C TRP A 97 3.71 8.22 0.56
N MET A 98 4.89 7.62 0.61
CA MET A 98 5.83 7.88 1.70
C MET A 98 7.29 7.53 1.34
#